data_a772634ce2cfa2595ec385bc4bf125a3
#
_entry.id   a772634ce2cfa2595ec385bc4bf125a3
#
_cell.length_a   1.000
_cell.length_b   1.000
_cell.length_c   1.000
_cell.angle_alpha   90.00
_cell.angle_beta   90.00
_cell.angle_gamma   90.00
#
_symmetry.space_group_name_H-M   'P 1'
#
loop_
_entity.id
_entity.type
_entity.pdbx_description
1 polymer ?
#
loop_
_entity_poly.entity_id
_entity_poly.type
_entity_poly.pdbx_seq_one_letter_code
_entity_poly.pdbx_strand_id
1 'polypeptide(L)'
;MHFLIVNDDGITSPFLPILTQAVKRAGHRVTVCVPATQQSAKAHAFSIELPILAEKREVPDADEAWAIFGTPVDSCRIGAMNLAPDADAVISGI
;
A
#
# COMPACT_ATOMS: atom_id res chain seq x y z
N MET A 1 13.17 3.24 11.39
CA MET A 1 11.70 3.41 11.42
C MET A 1 11.02 2.41 10.50
N HIS A 2 9.75 2.21 10.70
CA HIS A 2 8.94 1.38 9.84
C HIS A 2 7.94 2.26 9.11
N PHE A 3 7.98 2.26 7.78
CA PHE A 3 7.08 3.06 6.96
C PHE A 3 6.06 2.19 6.24
N LEU A 4 4.82 2.65 6.26
CA LEU A 4 3.75 2.07 5.43
C LEU A 4 3.58 2.95 4.20
N ILE A 5 3.70 2.37 3.02
CA ILE A 5 3.54 3.10 1.77
C ILE A 5 2.19 2.76 1.15
N VAL A 6 1.43 3.80 0.84
CA VAL A 6 0.13 3.70 0.17
C VAL A 6 0.12 4.60 -1.06
N ASN A 7 -0.73 4.32 -2.02
CA ASN A 7 -0.91 5.17 -3.19
C ASN A 7 -2.29 4.99 -3.82
N ASP A 8 -2.60 5.79 -4.82
CA ASP A 8 -3.85 5.70 -5.57
C ASP A 8 -3.71 4.89 -6.86
N ASP A 9 -2.49 4.80 -7.39
CA ASP A 9 -2.25 4.18 -8.71
C ASP A 9 -2.17 2.67 -8.66
N GLY A 10 -1.98 2.08 -7.50
CA GLY A 10 -1.97 0.65 -7.34
C GLY A 10 -0.59 0.02 -7.42
N ILE A 11 -0.61 -1.33 -7.36
CA ILE A 11 0.62 -2.13 -7.26
C ILE A 11 1.49 -2.05 -8.52
N THR A 12 0.90 -1.68 -9.65
CA THR A 12 1.62 -1.59 -10.92
C THR A 12 2.22 -0.22 -11.19
N SER A 13 2.10 0.72 -10.25
CA SER A 13 2.67 2.05 -10.41
C SER A 13 4.18 1.98 -10.64
N PRO A 14 4.70 2.63 -11.69
CA PRO A 14 6.15 2.63 -11.94
C PRO A 14 6.94 3.42 -10.88
N PHE A 15 6.27 4.28 -10.12
CA PHE A 15 6.90 5.06 -9.07
C PHE A 15 7.04 4.29 -7.76
N LEU A 16 6.29 3.22 -7.60
CA LEU A 16 6.30 2.46 -6.35
C LEU A 16 7.68 1.85 -6.05
N PRO A 17 8.34 1.15 -6.99
CA PRO A 17 9.68 0.62 -6.70
C PRO A 17 10.71 1.71 -6.40
N ILE A 18 10.57 2.87 -7.03
CA ILE A 18 11.47 4.00 -6.80
C ILE A 18 11.34 4.48 -5.36
N LEU A 19 10.10 4.62 -4.90
CA LEU A 19 9.83 5.06 -3.54
C LEU A 19 10.29 4.05 -2.50
N THR A 20 9.99 2.78 -2.70
CA THR A 20 10.41 1.72 -1.77
C THR A 20 11.93 1.65 -1.69
N GLN A 21 12.61 1.78 -2.81
CA GLN A 21 14.07 1.77 -2.84
C GLN A 21 14.64 2.94 -2.06
N ALA A 22 14.09 4.14 -2.23
CA ALA A 22 14.57 5.32 -1.54
C ALA A 22 14.44 5.18 -0.02
N VAL A 23 13.29 4.69 0.44
CA VAL A 23 13.04 4.49 1.88
C VAL A 23 13.94 3.40 2.44
N LYS A 24 14.11 2.31 1.72
CA LYS A 24 14.95 1.19 2.16
C LYS A 24 16.42 1.60 2.25
N ARG A 25 16.90 2.39 1.28
CA ARG A 25 18.29 2.89 1.29
C ARG A 25 18.56 3.81 2.48
N ALA A 26 17.54 4.46 2.98
CA ALA A 26 17.66 5.27 4.18
C ALA A 26 17.73 4.46 5.46
N GLY A 27 17.65 3.12 5.35
CA GLY A 27 17.79 2.23 6.50
C GLY A 27 16.50 1.91 7.21
N HIS A 28 15.36 2.07 6.54
CA HIS A 28 14.06 1.85 7.15
C HIS A 28 13.40 0.56 6.66
N ARG A 29 12.49 0.05 7.48
CA ARG A 29 11.64 -1.06 7.10
C ARG A 29 10.46 -0.52 6.30
N VAL A 30 10.04 -1.25 5.27
CA VAL A 30 9.01 -0.81 4.34
C VAL A 30 7.93 -1.87 4.19
N THR A 31 6.69 -1.49 4.44
CA THR A 31 5.52 -2.30 4.11
C THR A 31 4.69 -1.52 3.09
N VAL A 32 4.31 -2.19 2.01
CA VAL A 32 3.51 -1.59 0.94
C VAL A 32 2.10 -2.15 1.04
N CYS A 33 1.11 -1.28 1.01
CA CYS A 33 -0.30 -1.68 1.01
C CYS A 33 -1.03 -0.74 0.06
N VAL A 34 -1.25 -1.21 -1.16
CA VAL A 34 -1.76 -0.39 -2.26
C VAL A 34 -2.87 -1.13 -3.00
N PRO A 35 -3.74 -0.42 -3.73
CA PRO A 35 -4.76 -1.08 -4.53
C PRO A 35 -4.16 -2.07 -5.53
N ALA A 36 -4.87 -3.17 -5.78
CA ALA A 36 -4.43 -4.16 -6.76
C ALA A 36 -4.45 -3.59 -8.18
N THR A 37 -5.34 -2.64 -8.42
CA THR A 37 -5.45 -1.94 -9.70
C THR A 37 -5.70 -0.47 -9.42
N GLN A 38 -5.51 0.36 -10.46
CA GLN A 38 -5.82 1.77 -10.34
C GLN A 38 -7.31 1.95 -10.05
N GLN A 39 -7.62 2.60 -8.93
CA GLN A 39 -8.98 2.73 -8.44
C GLN A 39 -9.53 4.16 -8.49
N SER A 40 -8.80 5.10 -9.09
CA SER A 40 -9.18 6.50 -9.09
C SER A 40 -10.58 6.73 -9.70
N ALA A 41 -10.91 6.00 -10.76
CA ALA A 41 -12.21 6.10 -11.40
C ALA A 41 -13.35 5.51 -10.55
N LYS A 42 -13.00 4.74 -9.53
CA LYS A 42 -13.97 4.07 -8.65
C LYS A 42 -13.87 4.58 -7.22
N ALA A 43 -13.29 5.75 -7.04
CA ALA A 43 -13.00 6.26 -5.69
C ALA A 43 -14.26 6.45 -4.85
N HIS A 44 -15.40 6.69 -5.47
CA HIS A 44 -16.67 6.85 -4.76
C HIS A 44 -17.40 5.52 -4.53
N ALA A 45 -16.92 4.43 -5.11
CA ALA A 45 -17.49 3.13 -4.84
C ALA A 45 -16.99 2.65 -3.49
N PHE A 46 -17.84 1.99 -2.73
CA PHE A 46 -17.45 1.46 -1.43
C PHE A 46 -17.86 0.00 -1.31
N SER A 47 -17.09 -0.73 -0.55
CA SER A 47 -17.27 -2.17 -0.39
C SER A 47 -17.50 -2.54 1.07
N ILE A 48 -18.28 -1.74 1.77
CA ILE A 48 -18.47 -1.88 3.21
C ILE A 48 -19.10 -3.20 3.62
N GLU A 49 -19.84 -3.82 2.72
CA GLU A 49 -20.52 -5.08 2.99
C GLU A 49 -19.83 -6.28 2.40
N LEU A 50 -18.68 -6.07 1.75
CA LEU A 50 -17.93 -7.15 1.13
C LEU A 50 -16.60 -7.33 1.85
N PRO A 51 -16.14 -8.58 2.02
CA PRO A 51 -14.79 -8.79 2.54
C PRO A 51 -13.77 -8.14 1.62
N ILE A 52 -12.79 -7.47 2.21
CA ILE A 52 -11.71 -6.90 1.43
C ILE A 52 -10.62 -7.93 1.31
N LEU A 53 -10.26 -8.26 0.08
CA LEU A 53 -9.23 -9.25 -0.20
C LEU A 53 -7.87 -8.55 -0.27
N ALA A 54 -6.91 -9.11 0.45
CA ALA A 54 -5.51 -8.67 0.41
C ALA A 54 -4.66 -9.81 -0.13
N GLU A 55 -3.85 -9.54 -1.14
CA GLU A 55 -2.98 -10.53 -1.74
C GLU A 55 -1.54 -10.10 -1.61
N LYS A 56 -0.70 -11.01 -1.12
CA LYS A 56 0.72 -10.72 -0.98
C LYS A 56 1.38 -10.66 -2.35
N ARG A 57 2.18 -9.62 -2.56
CA ARG A 57 2.90 -9.39 -3.82
C ARG A 57 4.36 -9.08 -3.53
N GLU A 58 5.17 -9.10 -4.55
CA GLU A 58 6.56 -8.72 -4.46
C GLU A 58 6.78 -7.35 -5.08
N VAL A 59 7.38 -6.45 -4.31
CA VAL A 59 7.80 -5.14 -4.78
C VAL A 59 9.26 -5.00 -4.43
N PRO A 60 10.13 -4.61 -5.39
CA PRO A 60 11.56 -4.46 -5.11
C PRO A 60 11.82 -3.57 -3.89
N ASP A 61 12.71 -4.03 -3.02
CA ASP A 61 13.13 -3.32 -1.82
C ASP A 61 12.07 -3.13 -0.74
N ALA A 62 10.88 -3.69 -0.90
CA ALA A 62 9.88 -3.72 0.17
C ALA A 62 10.07 -4.97 1.02
N ASP A 63 9.94 -4.82 2.33
CA ASP A 63 9.97 -5.96 3.25
C ASP A 63 8.72 -6.80 3.11
N GLU A 64 7.57 -6.13 2.95
CA GLU A 64 6.30 -6.76 2.64
C GLU A 64 5.52 -5.87 1.69
N ALA A 65 4.76 -6.48 0.79
CA ALA A 65 3.91 -5.76 -0.13
C ALA A 65 2.57 -6.48 -0.28
N TRP A 66 1.49 -5.72 -0.25
CA TRP A 66 0.14 -6.23 -0.33
C TRP A 66 -0.66 -5.46 -1.36
N ALA A 67 -1.34 -6.20 -2.23
CA ALA A 67 -2.30 -5.65 -3.19
C ALA A 67 -3.70 -5.79 -2.59
N ILE A 68 -4.42 -4.70 -2.49
CA ILE A 68 -5.74 -4.66 -1.88
C ILE A 68 -6.79 -4.52 -2.97
N PHE A 69 -7.77 -5.41 -2.93
CA PHE A 69 -8.90 -5.35 -3.86
C PHE A 69 -10.02 -4.50 -3.23
N GLY A 70 -9.76 -3.19 -3.18
CA GLY A 70 -10.65 -2.21 -2.61
C GLY A 70 -10.21 -0.82 -3.03
N THR A 71 -10.77 0.20 -2.37
CA THR A 71 -10.40 1.59 -2.66
C THR A 71 -9.06 1.95 -2.04
N PRO A 72 -8.43 3.07 -2.45
CA PRO A 72 -7.22 3.55 -1.77
C PRO A 72 -7.42 3.79 -0.28
N VAL A 73 -8.62 4.24 0.12
CA VAL A 73 -8.93 4.42 1.54
C VAL A 73 -8.91 3.08 2.27
N ASP A 74 -9.46 2.03 1.66
CA ASP A 74 -9.43 0.68 2.23
C ASP A 74 -8.01 0.20 2.37
N SER A 75 -7.16 0.45 1.38
CA SER A 75 -5.74 0.05 1.42
C SER A 75 -5.03 0.70 2.60
N CYS A 76 -5.22 2.00 2.79
CA CYS A 76 -4.60 2.72 3.88
C CYS A 76 -5.08 2.20 5.24
N ARG A 77 -6.39 2.01 5.39
CA ARG A 77 -6.96 1.56 6.65
C ARG A 77 -6.52 0.14 7.00
N ILE A 78 -6.57 -0.78 6.06
CA ILE A 78 -6.14 -2.16 6.30
C ILE A 78 -4.65 -2.21 6.59
N GLY A 79 -3.85 -1.46 5.83
CA GLY A 79 -2.41 -1.39 6.07
C GLY A 79 -2.08 -0.90 7.45
N ALA A 80 -2.70 0.22 7.86
CA ALA A 80 -2.41 0.82 9.15
C ALA A 80 -2.92 -0.03 10.32
N MET A 81 -4.05 -0.69 10.18
CA MET A 81 -4.69 -1.40 11.29
C MET A 81 -4.33 -2.88 11.39
N ASN A 82 -4.08 -3.53 10.27
CA ASN A 82 -3.94 -4.98 10.24
C ASN A 82 -2.59 -5.49 9.74
N LEU A 83 -2.04 -4.86 8.71
CA LEU A 83 -0.82 -5.37 8.06
C LEU A 83 0.46 -4.74 8.60
N ALA A 84 0.38 -3.48 9.00
CA ALA A 84 1.52 -2.78 9.58
C ALA A 84 1.09 -1.90 10.74
N PRO A 85 0.50 -2.51 11.80
CA PRO A 85 0.05 -1.71 12.94
C PRO A 85 1.21 -1.07 13.71
N ASP A 86 2.42 -1.55 13.51
CA ASP A 86 3.63 -1.03 14.12
C ASP A 86 4.35 0.00 13.24
N ALA A 87 3.74 0.43 12.15
CA ALA A 87 4.35 1.45 11.29
C ALA A 87 4.44 2.78 12.03
N ASP A 88 5.59 3.41 11.93
CA ASP A 88 5.85 4.70 12.58
C ASP A 88 5.23 5.86 11.80
N ALA A 89 5.12 5.72 10.50
CA ALA A 89 4.58 6.75 9.63
C ALA A 89 4.01 6.15 8.35
N VAL A 90 3.13 6.89 7.70
CA VAL A 90 2.52 6.52 6.43
C VAL A 90 3.02 7.48 5.35
N ILE A 91 3.49 6.93 4.24
CA ILE A 91 3.88 7.71 3.07
C ILE A 91 2.83 7.48 1.99
N SER A 92 2.18 8.54 1.57
CA SER A 92 1.23 8.50 0.47
C SER A 92 1.95 8.93 -0.79
N GLY A 93 2.17 7.97 -1.68
CA GLY A 93 2.90 8.23 -2.92
C GLY A 93 1.96 8.39 -4.11
N ILE A 94 2.57 8.75 -5.21
CA ILE A 94 1.86 8.88 -6.48
C ILE A 94 1.77 7.53 -7.15
#